data_a9b6fcfb02bc653dfd62aec3f26293c3
#
_entry.id   a9b6fcfb02bc653dfd62aec3f26293c3
#
_cell.length_a   1.000
_cell.length_b   1.000
_cell.length_c   1.000
_cell.angle_alpha   90.00
_cell.angle_beta   90.00
_cell.angle_gamma   90.00
#
_symmetry.space_group_name_H-M   'P 1'
#
loop_
_entity.id
_entity.type
_entity.pdbx_description
1 polymer ?
#
loop_
_entity_poly.entity_id
_entity_poly.type
_entity_poly.pdbx_seq_one_letter_code
_entity_poly.pdbx_strand_id
1 'polypeptide(L)'
;MPYLQKPAKQKNRQINREDRRKIYDTSQWRKLRSAYLQQHPLCQLCQQEGKIVPAVDIHHIISFMSTNDHLKRLALAYNPDNLMSLCKECHQKVHNQP
;
A
#
# COMPACT_ATOMS: atom_id res chain seq x y z
N MET A 1 -26.87 -17.67 -0.49
CA MET A 1 -27.22 -16.85 0.67
C MET A 1 -26.54 -15.51 0.62
N PRO A 2 -27.00 -14.65 -0.29
CA PRO A 2 -26.30 -13.37 -0.49
C PRO A 2 -26.36 -12.44 0.74
N TYR A 3 -27.39 -12.52 1.53
CA TYR A 3 -27.53 -11.67 2.70
C TYR A 3 -26.52 -12.03 3.81
N LEU A 4 -25.99 -13.23 3.82
CA LEU A 4 -25.00 -13.64 4.81
C LEU A 4 -23.63 -13.05 4.52
N GLN A 5 -23.39 -12.65 3.28
CA GLN A 5 -22.08 -12.11 2.89
C GLN A 5 -21.88 -10.67 3.34
N LYS A 6 -22.96 -9.90 3.45
CA LYS A 6 -22.85 -8.48 3.82
C LYS A 6 -22.29 -8.24 5.22
N PRO A 7 -22.77 -8.93 6.26
CA PRO A 7 -22.14 -8.78 7.59
C PRO A 7 -20.69 -9.22 7.61
N ALA A 8 -20.35 -10.29 6.88
CA ALA A 8 -18.98 -10.75 6.79
C ALA A 8 -18.08 -9.72 6.14
N LYS A 9 -18.56 -9.04 5.09
CA LYS A 9 -17.80 -7.98 4.43
C LYS A 9 -17.52 -6.81 5.36
N GLN A 10 -18.50 -6.42 6.17
CA GLN A 10 -18.32 -5.33 7.13
C GLN A 10 -17.30 -5.69 8.21
N LYS A 11 -17.36 -6.90 8.74
CA LYS A 11 -16.38 -7.38 9.70
C LYS A 11 -14.99 -7.43 9.08
N ASN A 12 -14.90 -7.89 7.83
CA ASN A 12 -13.61 -7.96 7.13
C ASN A 12 -12.99 -6.59 6.94
N ARG A 13 -13.80 -5.57 6.65
CA ARG A 13 -13.28 -4.19 6.52
C ARG A 13 -12.65 -3.71 7.81
N GLN A 14 -13.28 -3.97 8.95
CA GLN A 14 -12.77 -3.55 10.24
C GLN A 14 -11.50 -4.32 10.60
N ILE A 15 -11.49 -5.63 10.39
CA ILE A 15 -10.31 -6.45 10.61
C ILE A 15 -9.16 -5.98 9.72
N ASN A 16 -9.43 -5.71 8.44
CA ASN A 16 -8.41 -5.25 7.52
C ASN A 16 -7.81 -3.91 7.94
N ARG A 17 -8.63 -3.02 8.48
CA ARG A 17 -8.16 -1.73 8.95
C ARG A 17 -7.19 -1.90 10.12
N GLU A 18 -7.53 -2.73 11.08
CA GLU A 18 -6.68 -3.00 12.24
C GLU A 18 -5.40 -3.71 11.83
N ASP A 19 -5.49 -4.68 10.92
CA ASP A 19 -4.32 -5.40 10.44
C ASP A 19 -3.36 -4.47 9.70
N ARG A 20 -3.88 -3.53 8.92
CA ARG A 20 -3.05 -2.54 8.23
C ARG A 20 -2.35 -1.64 9.23
N ARG A 21 -3.04 -1.22 10.27
CA ARG A 21 -2.45 -0.36 11.29
C ARG A 21 -1.29 -1.04 12.01
N LYS A 22 -1.38 -2.33 12.23
CA LYS A 22 -0.30 -3.09 12.87
C LYS A 22 1.00 -3.01 12.08
N ILE A 23 0.91 -2.82 10.77
CA ILE A 23 2.08 -2.68 9.89
C ILE A 23 2.48 -1.21 9.80
N TYR A 24 1.53 -0.32 9.49
CA TYR A 24 1.82 1.09 9.25
C TYR A 24 2.28 1.82 10.52
N ASP A 25 1.87 1.37 11.71
CA ASP A 25 2.23 2.00 12.97
C ASP A 25 3.54 1.45 13.55
N THR A 26 4.36 0.81 12.75
CA THR A 26 5.65 0.28 13.20
C THR A 26 6.79 1.21 12.84
N SER A 27 7.84 1.21 13.68
CA SER A 27 9.06 1.96 13.36
C SER A 27 9.75 1.40 12.12
N GLN A 28 9.64 0.09 11.90
CA GLN A 28 10.19 -0.57 10.73
C GLN A 28 9.58 0.00 9.44
N TRP A 29 8.26 0.16 9.41
CA TRP A 29 7.59 0.73 8.25
C TRP A 29 7.99 2.19 8.04
N ARG A 30 7.99 2.99 9.11
CA ARG A 30 8.34 4.41 8.99
C ARG A 30 9.75 4.60 8.46
N LYS A 31 10.70 3.79 8.92
CA LYS A 31 12.10 3.86 8.43
C LYS A 31 12.19 3.44 6.96
N LEU A 32 11.52 2.36 6.60
CA LEU A 32 11.52 1.88 5.22
C LEU A 32 10.89 2.90 4.28
N ARG A 33 9.73 3.44 4.68
CA ARG A 33 9.02 4.44 3.90
C ARG A 33 9.89 5.68 3.66
N SER A 34 10.51 6.17 4.73
CA SER A 34 11.36 7.34 4.65
C SER A 34 12.57 7.09 3.73
N ALA A 35 13.23 5.97 3.89
CA ALA A 35 14.38 5.61 3.07
C ALA A 35 14.00 5.46 1.60
N TYR A 36 12.87 4.80 1.34
CA TYR A 36 12.40 4.61 -0.04
C TYR A 36 12.07 5.96 -0.69
N LEU A 37 11.38 6.83 0.03
CA LEU A 37 11.02 8.14 -0.50
C LEU A 37 12.25 9.02 -0.78
N GLN A 38 13.29 8.90 0.05
CA GLN A 38 14.55 9.60 -0.21
C GLN A 38 15.24 9.12 -1.47
N GLN A 39 15.18 7.83 -1.76
CA GLN A 39 15.76 7.25 -2.96
C GLN A 39 14.89 7.49 -4.20
N HIS A 40 13.59 7.60 -4.01
CA HIS A 40 12.62 7.77 -5.10
C HIS A 40 11.68 8.94 -4.77
N PRO A 41 12.17 10.18 -4.82
CA PRO A 41 11.38 11.34 -4.40
C PRO A 41 10.33 11.77 -5.41
N LEU A 42 10.38 11.25 -6.63
CA LEU A 42 9.43 11.61 -7.68
C LEU A 42 8.42 10.49 -7.90
N CYS A 43 7.21 10.87 -8.30
CA CYS A 43 6.19 9.90 -8.68
C CYS A 43 6.69 9.04 -9.84
N GLN A 44 6.78 7.73 -9.60
CA GLN A 44 7.38 6.83 -10.59
C GLN A 44 6.48 6.63 -11.82
N LEU A 45 5.16 6.71 -11.65
CA LEU A 45 4.25 6.64 -12.79
C LEU A 45 4.31 7.91 -13.63
N CYS A 46 4.40 9.07 -12.99
CA CYS A 46 4.57 10.32 -13.74
C CYS A 46 5.90 10.34 -14.48
N GLN A 47 6.96 9.79 -13.88
CA GLN A 47 8.26 9.68 -14.56
C GLN A 47 8.17 8.86 -15.85
N GLN A 48 7.39 7.78 -15.84
CA GLN A 48 7.19 6.97 -17.03
C GLN A 48 6.53 7.76 -18.15
N GLU A 49 5.75 8.78 -17.81
CA GLU A 49 5.10 9.66 -18.78
C GLU A 49 5.94 10.89 -19.12
N GLY A 50 7.16 10.96 -18.62
CA GLY A 50 8.04 12.10 -18.86
C GLY A 50 7.75 13.32 -18.01
N LYS A 51 6.98 13.16 -16.93
CA LYS A 51 6.61 14.25 -16.03
C LYS A 51 7.44 14.21 -14.76
N ILE A 52 7.70 15.38 -14.20
CA ILE A 52 8.44 15.51 -12.95
C ILE A 52 7.46 16.01 -11.89
N VAL A 53 6.97 15.06 -11.08
CA VAL A 53 5.98 15.33 -10.03
C VAL A 53 6.47 14.71 -8.72
N PRO A 54 6.54 15.49 -7.63
CA PRO A 54 6.96 14.93 -6.34
C PRO A 54 6.02 13.84 -5.87
N ALA A 55 6.59 12.78 -5.30
CA ALA A 55 5.81 11.73 -4.67
C ALA A 55 5.46 12.14 -3.25
N VAL A 56 4.29 11.70 -2.79
CA VAL A 56 3.84 11.96 -1.42
C VAL A 56 3.44 10.65 -0.71
N ASP A 57 3.16 9.61 -1.46
CA ASP A 57 2.71 8.33 -0.93
C ASP A 57 3.62 7.20 -1.39
N ILE A 58 3.77 6.20 -0.52
CA ILE A 58 4.44 4.96 -0.88
C ILE A 58 3.37 3.88 -1.00
N HIS A 59 3.29 3.31 -2.19
CA HIS A 59 2.28 2.32 -2.56
C HIS A 59 2.89 0.92 -2.58
N HIS A 60 2.17 -0.06 -2.03
CA HIS A 60 2.53 -1.47 -2.19
C HIS A 60 1.99 -1.97 -3.51
N ILE A 61 2.88 -2.45 -4.38
CA ILE A 61 2.49 -2.94 -5.70
C ILE A 61 1.56 -4.14 -5.55
N ILE A 62 1.95 -5.11 -4.71
CA ILE A 62 1.08 -6.21 -4.31
C ILE A 62 0.65 -5.94 -2.87
N SER A 63 -0.66 -5.85 -2.65
CA SER A 63 -1.17 -5.56 -1.32
C SER A 63 -0.76 -6.63 -0.31
N PHE A 64 -0.23 -6.21 0.84
CA PHE A 64 0.07 -7.18 1.91
C PHE A 64 -1.21 -7.77 2.51
N MET A 65 -2.35 -7.19 2.21
CA MET A 65 -3.64 -7.74 2.61
C MET A 65 -4.18 -8.79 1.63
N SER A 66 -3.45 -9.07 0.55
CA SER A 66 -3.85 -10.08 -0.43
C SER A 66 -3.68 -11.52 0.08
N THR A 67 -3.06 -11.70 1.23
CA THR A 67 -2.84 -13.00 1.86
C THR A 67 -3.24 -12.94 3.32
N ASN A 68 -3.64 -14.10 3.88
CA ASN A 68 -3.91 -14.23 5.31
C ASN A 68 -2.70 -14.79 6.07
N ASP A 69 -1.64 -15.15 5.38
CA ASP A 69 -0.43 -15.67 5.98
C ASP A 69 0.37 -14.51 6.55
N HIS A 70 0.58 -14.52 7.87
CA HIS A 70 1.26 -13.44 8.58
C HIS A 70 2.66 -13.18 8.05
N LEU A 71 3.43 -14.23 7.82
CA LEU A 71 4.80 -14.09 7.32
C LEU A 71 4.83 -13.52 5.91
N LYS A 72 3.90 -13.93 5.07
CA LYS A 72 3.79 -13.38 3.71
C LYS A 72 3.37 -11.92 3.74
N ARG A 73 2.48 -11.54 4.67
CA ARG A 73 2.12 -10.13 4.85
C ARG A 73 3.33 -9.28 5.19
N LEU A 74 4.14 -9.73 6.14
CA LEU A 74 5.34 -9.01 6.53
C LEU A 74 6.32 -8.91 5.37
N ALA A 75 6.50 -10.00 4.63
CA ALA A 75 7.38 -10.00 3.48
C ALA A 75 6.94 -9.00 2.41
N LEU A 76 5.64 -8.94 2.12
CA LEU A 76 5.11 -7.99 1.15
C LEU A 76 5.18 -6.55 1.66
N ALA A 77 4.89 -6.34 2.94
CA ALA A 77 4.83 -5.00 3.52
C ALA A 77 6.21 -4.35 3.59
N TYR A 78 7.26 -5.12 3.89
CA TYR A 78 8.60 -4.59 4.15
C TYR A 78 9.60 -4.87 3.04
N ASN A 79 9.15 -5.35 1.88
CA ASN A 79 10.01 -5.58 0.73
C ASN A 79 10.10 -4.30 -0.11
N PRO A 80 11.28 -3.66 -0.20
CA PRO A 80 11.41 -2.44 -0.99
C PRO A 80 11.12 -2.66 -2.48
N ASP A 81 11.30 -3.89 -2.99
CA ASP A 81 10.97 -4.19 -4.39
C ASP A 81 9.46 -4.22 -4.64
N ASN A 82 8.65 -4.24 -3.58
CA ASN A 82 7.20 -4.20 -3.66
C ASN A 82 6.63 -2.81 -3.42
N LEU A 83 7.46 -1.78 -3.46
CA LEU A 83 7.06 -0.41 -3.19
C LEU A 83 7.15 0.44 -4.45
N MET A 84 6.36 1.52 -4.45
CA MET A 84 6.37 2.49 -5.53
C MET A 84 6.04 3.88 -4.95
N SER A 85 6.84 4.88 -5.31
CA SER A 85 6.56 6.26 -4.93
C SER A 85 5.54 6.85 -5.88
N LEU A 86 4.47 7.42 -5.36
CA LEU A 86 3.38 7.96 -6.17
C LEU A 86 2.96 9.34 -5.64
N CYS A 87 2.57 10.22 -6.56
CA CYS A 87 1.84 11.41 -6.19
C CYS A 87 0.41 11.01 -5.80
N LYS A 88 -0.28 11.92 -5.13
CA LYS A 88 -1.62 11.62 -4.62
C LYS A 88 -2.59 11.23 -5.73
N GLU A 89 -2.52 11.92 -6.84
CA GLU A 89 -3.39 11.67 -7.98
C GLU A 89 -3.18 10.27 -8.57
N CYS A 90 -1.92 9.89 -8.80
CA CYS A 90 -1.61 8.54 -9.31
C CYS A 90 -1.98 7.47 -8.30
N HIS A 91 -1.76 7.72 -7.01
CA HIS A 91 -2.12 6.77 -5.98
C HIS A 91 -3.62 6.50 -5.97
N GLN A 92 -4.44 7.55 -6.12
CA GLN A 92 -5.89 7.39 -6.21
C GLN A 92 -6.30 6.60 -7.45
N LYS A 93 -5.67 6.87 -8.59
CA LYS A 93 -5.97 6.14 -9.83
C LYS A 93 -5.68 4.65 -9.69
N VAL A 94 -4.57 4.29 -9.06
CA VAL A 94 -4.21 2.90 -8.87
C VAL A 94 -5.23 2.19 -7.99
N HIS A 95 -5.70 2.85 -6.92
CA HIS A 95 -6.70 2.28 -6.03
C HIS A 95 -8.08 2.18 -6.66
N ASN A 96 -8.39 3.03 -7.63
CA ASN A 96 -9.70 3.04 -8.28
C ASN A 96 -9.79 2.10 -9.46
N GLN A 97 -8.71 1.44 -9.83
CA GLN A 97 -8.75 0.44 -10.91
C GLN A 97 -9.45 -0.82 -10.44
N PRO A 98 -10.31 -1.41 -11.29
CA PRO A 98 -11.02 -2.66 -10.95
C PRO A 98 -10.10 -3.84 -10.81
#